data_22cd033a6751a90f1ac4be51e7f7b54c
#
_entry.id   22cd033a6751a90f1ac4be51e7f7b54c
#
_cell.length_a   1.000
_cell.length_b   1.000
_cell.length_c   1.000
_cell.angle_alpha   90.00
_cell.angle_beta   90.00
_cell.angle_gamma   90.00
#
_symmetry.space_group_name_H-M   'P 1'
#
loop_
_entity.id
_entity.type
_entity.pdbx_description
1 polymer ?
#
loop_
_entity_poly.entity_id
_entity_poly.type
_entity_poly.pdbx_seq_one_letter_code
_entity_poly.pdbx_strand_id
1 'polypeptide(L)' 'MTSDEDFTRMTDPDFLAERRRVREVLEHTPEHSVSPEMKERYLRLDEEFLRRARISWAAGK' A
#
# COMPACT_ATOMS: atom_id res chain seq x y z
N MET A 1 -12.65 3.99 13.04
CA MET A 1 -12.29 2.87 12.17
C MET A 1 -11.33 3.31 11.10
N THR A 2 -10.20 2.71 11.03
CA THR A 2 -9.18 3.12 10.08
C THR A 2 -9.06 2.09 8.96
N SER A 3 -8.77 2.57 7.78
CA SER A 3 -8.61 1.71 6.63
C SER A 3 -7.32 0.89 6.70
N ASP A 4 -6.46 1.19 7.65
CA ASP A 4 -5.19 0.47 7.78
C ASP A 4 -5.38 -1.00 8.05
N GLU A 5 -6.38 -1.34 8.84
CA GLU A 5 -6.65 -2.73 9.16
C GLU A 5 -7.17 -3.50 7.97
N ASP A 6 -7.77 -2.79 7.02
CA ASP A 6 -8.31 -3.43 5.83
C ASP A 6 -7.21 -3.98 4.94
N PHE A 7 -6.05 -3.33 4.93
CA PHE A 7 -4.95 -3.78 4.09
C PHE A 7 -4.47 -5.18 4.47
N THR A 8 -4.42 -5.45 5.76
CA THR A 8 -3.94 -6.76 6.22
C THR A 8 -4.92 -7.88 5.91
N ARG A 9 -6.18 -7.54 5.70
CA ARG A 9 -7.22 -8.52 5.40
C ARG A 9 -7.42 -8.75 3.91
N MET A 10 -6.86 -7.90 3.09
CA MET A 10 -7.03 -8.02 1.64
C MET A 10 -6.27 -9.21 1.10
N THR A 11 -6.83 -9.83 0.07
CA THR A 11 -6.09 -10.82 -0.68
C THR A 11 -4.95 -10.14 -1.42
N ASP A 12 -3.95 -10.92 -1.85
CA ASP A 12 -2.83 -10.34 -2.56
C ASP A 12 -3.25 -9.57 -3.81
N PRO A 13 -4.10 -10.13 -4.69
CA PRO A 13 -4.53 -9.38 -5.87
C PRO A 13 -5.23 -8.07 -5.53
N ASP A 14 -6.12 -8.11 -4.54
CA ASP A 14 -6.85 -6.90 -4.13
C ASP A 14 -5.90 -5.87 -3.55
N PHE A 15 -4.98 -6.32 -2.72
CA PHE A 15 -4.02 -5.43 -2.11
C PHE A 15 -3.12 -4.76 -3.15
N LEU A 16 -2.63 -5.54 -4.10
CA LEU A 16 -1.77 -4.99 -5.14
C LEU A 16 -2.52 -4.00 -6.03
N ALA A 17 -3.80 -4.26 -6.28
CA ALA A 17 -4.61 -3.34 -7.05
C ALA A 17 -4.78 -2.01 -6.31
N GLU A 18 -5.02 -2.07 -5.01
CA GLU A 18 -5.17 -0.86 -4.21
C GLU A 18 -3.86 -0.09 -4.15
N ARG A 19 -2.75 -0.78 -3.97
CA ARG A 19 -1.45 -0.13 -3.92
C ARG A 19 -1.15 0.57 -5.24
N ARG A 20 -1.47 -0.08 -6.35
CA ARG A 20 -1.25 0.50 -7.66
C ARG A 20 -2.10 1.76 -7.85
N ARG A 21 -3.36 1.69 -7.43
CA ARG A 21 -4.26 2.83 -7.56
C ARG A 21 -3.72 4.05 -6.80
N VAL A 22 -3.32 3.85 -5.57
CA VAL A 22 -2.81 4.95 -4.75
C VAL A 22 -1.53 5.50 -5.37
N ARG A 23 -0.67 4.62 -5.85
CA ARG A 23 0.56 5.05 -6.48
C ARG A 23 0.29 5.89 -7.74
N GLU A 24 -0.66 5.47 -8.57
CA GLU A 24 -1.00 6.22 -9.76
C GLU A 24 -1.53 7.60 -9.42
N VAL A 25 -2.37 7.69 -8.40
CA VAL A 25 -2.87 8.99 -7.98
C VAL A 25 -1.73 9.89 -7.55
N LEU A 26 -0.78 9.34 -6.78
CA LEU A 26 0.35 10.13 -6.34
C LEU A 26 1.25 10.57 -7.48
N GLU A 27 1.45 9.70 -8.46
CA GLU A 27 2.29 10.04 -9.61
C GLU A 27 1.68 11.14 -10.46
N HIS A 28 0.36 11.23 -10.48
CA HIS A 28 -0.34 12.24 -11.26
C HIS A 28 -0.67 13.50 -10.45
N THR A 29 -0.33 13.51 -9.18
CA THR A 29 -0.60 14.65 -8.31
C THR A 29 0.70 15.40 -8.05
N PRO A 30 0.71 16.74 -8.28
CA PRO A 30 1.91 17.53 -7.95
C PRO A 30 2.27 17.34 -6.49
N GLU A 31 3.57 17.33 -6.23
CA GLU A 31 4.06 17.05 -4.88
C GLU A 31 3.47 18.00 -3.85
N HIS A 32 3.36 19.27 -4.20
CA HIS A 32 2.83 20.27 -3.28
C HIS A 32 1.32 20.12 -3.04
N SER A 33 0.66 19.31 -3.86
CA SER A 33 -0.79 19.09 -3.73
C SER A 33 -1.11 17.77 -3.03
N VAL A 34 -0.10 16.96 -2.73
CA VAL A 34 -0.31 15.68 -2.07
C VAL A 34 -0.56 15.94 -0.59
N SER A 35 -1.70 15.45 -0.10
CA SER A 35 -2.05 15.63 1.30
C SER A 35 -1.20 14.71 2.19
N PRO A 36 -0.96 15.12 3.44
CA PRO A 36 -0.25 14.23 4.37
C PRO A 36 -0.96 12.89 4.57
N GLU A 37 -2.27 12.90 4.52
CA GLU A 37 -3.05 11.68 4.68
C GLU A 37 -2.79 10.70 3.55
N MET A 38 -2.69 11.21 2.34
CA MET A 38 -2.42 10.36 1.19
C MET A 38 -1.02 9.77 1.26
N LYS A 39 -0.03 10.57 1.67
CA LYS A 39 1.32 10.07 1.85
C LYS A 39 1.37 8.96 2.90
N GLU A 40 0.68 9.19 4.01
CA GLU A 40 0.66 8.20 5.08
C GLU A 40 0.00 6.91 4.62
N ARG A 41 -1.09 7.04 3.86
CA ARG A 41 -1.76 5.86 3.33
C ARG A 41 -0.82 5.06 2.43
N TYR A 42 -0.08 5.73 1.58
CA TYR A 42 0.86 5.04 0.70
C TYR A 42 1.97 4.36 1.49
N LEU A 43 2.47 5.04 2.52
CA LEU A 43 3.51 4.44 3.35
C LEU A 43 3.02 3.17 4.03
N ARG A 44 1.78 3.16 4.50
CA ARG A 44 1.23 1.97 5.11
C ARG A 44 1.04 0.84 4.11
N LEU A 45 0.62 1.19 2.91
CA LEU A 45 0.53 0.21 1.84
C LEU A 45 1.90 -0.37 1.51
N ASP A 46 2.91 0.48 1.50
CA ASP A 46 4.27 0.04 1.20
C ASP A 46 4.80 -0.88 2.30
N GLU A 47 4.53 -0.55 3.55
CA GLU A 47 4.93 -1.41 4.67
C GLU A 47 4.29 -2.77 4.58
N GLU A 48 3.01 -2.82 4.26
CA GLU A 48 2.32 -4.09 4.12
C GLU A 48 2.87 -4.88 2.95
N PHE A 49 3.20 -4.20 1.87
CA PHE A 49 3.80 -4.85 0.72
C PHE A 49 5.12 -5.53 1.09
N LEU A 50 5.96 -4.82 1.83
CA LEU A 50 7.24 -5.38 2.26
C LEU A 50 7.03 -6.55 3.20
N ARG A 51 6.05 -6.46 4.09
CA ARG A 51 5.78 -7.54 5.01
C ARG A 51 5.39 -8.81 4.25
N ARG A 52 4.52 -8.65 3.26
CA ARG A 52 4.07 -9.79 2.46
C ARG A 52 5.22 -10.36 1.63
N ALA A 53 6.07 -9.50 1.11
CA ALA A 53 7.22 -9.95 0.34
C ALA A 53 8.17 -10.78 1.19
N ARG A 54 8.41 -10.37 2.42
CA ARG A 54 9.28 -11.11 3.33
C ARG A 54 8.71 -12.48 3.64
N ILE A 55 7.41 -12.53 3.92
CA ILE A 55 6.76 -13.81 4.22
C ILE A 55 6.86 -14.73 3.01
N SER A 56 6.62 -14.18 1.82
CA SER A 56 6.68 -14.96 0.61
C SER A 56 8.09 -15.50 0.38
N TRP A 57 9.10 -14.68 0.60
CA TRP A 57 10.49 -15.11 0.44
C TRP A 57 10.83 -16.21 1.42
N ALA A 58 10.44 -16.04 2.68
CA ALA A 58 10.74 -17.04 3.69
C ALA A 58 10.05 -18.36 3.37
N ALA A 59 8.82 -18.28 2.89
CA ALA A 59 8.07 -19.49 2.53
C ALA A 59 8.63 -20.15 1.28
N GLY A 60 9.24 -19.36 0.40
CA GLY A 60 9.77 -19.88 -0.84
C GLY A 60 11.09 -20.62 -0.70
N LYS A 61 11.65 -20.58 0.48
CA LYS A 61 12.89 -21.30 0.75
C LYS A 61 12.60 -22.72 1.23
#